data_22daa4fc3a8d2685e4968c23ba2cc5e9
#
_entry.id   22daa4fc3a8d2685e4968c23ba2cc5e9
#
_cell.length_a   1.000
_cell.length_b   1.000
_cell.length_c   1.000
_cell.angle_alpha   90.00
_cell.angle_beta   90.00
_cell.angle_gamma   90.00
#
_symmetry.space_group_name_H-M   'P 1'
#
loop_
_entity.id
_entity.type
_entity.pdbx_description
1 polymer ?
#
loop_
_entity_poly.entity_id
_entity_poly.type
_entity_poly.pdbx_seq_one_letter_code
_entity_poly.pdbx_strand_id
1 'polypeptide(L)'
;MSKEILLAAEAVSNEKLLPREKIFEALESAIALSTKKKYEYEIDIRVSINPKTGDFDTFRRWLIVDEVKVPTKEITLEAAQFEDPNLQIGDYVEDQIESIAFDRIAMQTARQVISTKIREAEREKVVEQFRSEEGKIVTGTVKKVTRDNIILDLGNKAEAIIAREDMLPRENFRPGDRV
;
A
#
# COMPACT_ATOMS: atom_id res chain seq x y z
N MET A 1 -21.11 -0.21 14.52
CA MET A 1 -20.20 0.12 13.41
C MET A 1 -18.76 0.29 13.89
N SER A 2 -18.47 1.14 14.87
CA SER A 2 -17.10 1.31 15.41
C SER A 2 -16.49 0.04 16.00
N LYS A 3 -17.26 -0.80 16.64
CA LYS A 3 -16.79 -2.10 17.19
C LYS A 3 -16.36 -3.09 16.10
N GLU A 4 -16.95 -3.05 14.92
CA GLU A 4 -16.60 -3.95 13.81
C GLU A 4 -15.21 -3.64 13.25
N ILE A 5 -14.83 -2.39 13.20
CA ILE A 5 -13.48 -1.95 12.80
C ILE A 5 -12.43 -2.43 13.81
N LEU A 6 -12.71 -2.29 15.10
CA LEU A 6 -11.81 -2.77 16.16
C LEU A 6 -11.64 -4.29 16.13
N LEU A 7 -12.73 -5.03 15.98
CA LEU A 7 -12.71 -6.49 15.87
C LEU A 7 -11.95 -6.96 14.62
N ALA A 8 -12.14 -6.29 13.48
CA ALA A 8 -11.41 -6.58 12.26
C ALA A 8 -9.90 -6.33 12.43
N ALA A 9 -9.53 -5.22 13.07
CA ALA A 9 -8.13 -4.87 13.35
C ALA A 9 -7.48 -5.88 14.33
N GLU A 10 -8.18 -6.29 15.37
CA GLU A 10 -7.69 -7.30 16.32
C GLU A 10 -7.50 -8.68 15.69
N ALA A 11 -8.48 -9.15 14.92
CA ALA A 11 -8.39 -10.44 14.26
C ALA A 11 -7.17 -10.52 13.32
N VAL A 12 -6.94 -9.48 12.52
CA VAL A 12 -5.79 -9.43 11.60
C VAL A 12 -4.47 -9.25 12.32
N SER A 13 -4.42 -8.45 13.39
CA SER A 13 -3.22 -8.25 14.21
C SER A 13 -2.74 -9.56 14.83
N ASN A 14 -3.65 -10.36 15.35
CA ASN A 14 -3.34 -11.64 15.99
C ASN A 14 -2.90 -12.71 14.98
N GLU A 15 -3.52 -12.75 13.78
CA GLU A 15 -3.20 -13.75 12.77
C GLU A 15 -1.88 -13.49 12.03
N LYS A 16 -1.49 -12.24 11.84
CA LYS A 16 -0.46 -11.86 10.86
C LYS A 16 0.76 -11.16 11.45
N LEU A 17 0.87 -10.98 12.76
CA LEU A 17 2.01 -10.32 13.42
C LEU A 17 2.33 -8.91 12.90
N LEU A 18 1.33 -8.21 12.35
CA LEU A 18 1.47 -6.84 11.93
C LEU A 18 1.21 -5.88 13.09
N PRO A 19 1.96 -4.77 13.18
CA PRO A 19 1.65 -3.71 14.14
C PRO A 19 0.23 -3.18 13.94
N ARG A 20 -0.48 -2.96 15.03
CA ARG A 20 -1.87 -2.49 15.03
C ARG A 20 -2.04 -1.19 14.23
N GLU A 21 -1.06 -0.30 14.31
CA GLU A 21 -1.03 0.97 13.56
C GLU A 21 -1.07 0.75 12.04
N LYS A 22 -0.31 -0.22 11.53
CA LYS A 22 -0.30 -0.55 10.09
C LYS A 22 -1.64 -1.09 9.59
N ILE A 23 -2.37 -1.77 10.46
CA ILE A 23 -3.71 -2.27 10.15
C ILE A 23 -4.70 -1.11 10.10
N PHE A 24 -4.63 -0.16 11.02
CA PHE A 24 -5.46 1.04 10.98
C PHE A 24 -5.17 1.89 9.73
N GLU A 25 -3.91 2.11 9.36
CA GLU A 25 -3.53 2.78 8.11
C GLU A 25 -4.15 2.09 6.87
N ALA A 26 -4.16 0.76 6.85
CA ALA A 26 -4.77 0.00 5.76
C ALA A 26 -6.30 0.15 5.74
N LEU A 27 -6.95 0.14 6.90
CA LEU A 27 -8.39 0.37 7.04
C LEU A 27 -8.77 1.79 6.61
N GLU A 28 -8.02 2.81 7.02
CA GLU A 28 -8.21 4.21 6.59
C GLU A 28 -8.10 4.33 5.07
N SER A 29 -7.08 3.72 4.47
CA SER A 29 -6.91 3.69 3.01
C SER A 29 -8.08 3.00 2.30
N ALA A 30 -8.59 1.91 2.86
CA ALA A 30 -9.72 1.17 2.30
C ALA A 30 -11.02 1.98 2.34
N ILE A 31 -11.29 2.64 3.46
CA ILE A 31 -12.46 3.51 3.61
C ILE A 31 -12.36 4.72 2.68
N ALA A 32 -11.17 5.32 2.57
CA ALA A 32 -10.92 6.42 1.64
C ALA A 32 -11.17 6.01 0.18
N LEU A 33 -10.68 4.84 -0.25
CA LEU A 33 -10.96 4.29 -1.58
C LEU A 33 -12.44 4.04 -1.83
N SER A 34 -13.14 3.50 -0.83
CA SER A 34 -14.60 3.26 -0.94
C SER A 34 -15.37 4.57 -1.01
N THR A 35 -14.93 5.59 -0.30
CA THR A 35 -15.50 6.94 -0.36
C THR A 35 -15.27 7.57 -1.74
N LYS A 36 -14.04 7.50 -2.28
CA LYS A 36 -13.71 8.02 -3.63
C LYS A 36 -14.59 7.42 -4.71
N LYS A 37 -14.90 6.12 -4.62
CA LYS A 37 -15.77 5.43 -5.61
C LYS A 37 -17.21 5.95 -5.68
N LYS A 38 -17.67 6.68 -4.67
CA LYS A 38 -19.02 7.30 -4.67
C LYS A 38 -19.07 8.60 -5.46
N TYR A 39 -17.93 9.18 -5.81
CA TYR A 39 -17.85 10.41 -6.58
C TYR A 39 -17.58 10.10 -8.05
N GLU A 40 -18.23 10.84 -8.94
CA GLU A 40 -18.08 10.69 -10.39
C GLU A 40 -16.77 11.28 -10.92
N TYR A 41 -16.10 12.07 -10.11
CA TYR A 41 -14.85 12.74 -10.44
C TYR A 41 -13.76 12.41 -9.41
N GLU A 42 -12.54 12.60 -9.83
CA GLU A 42 -11.37 12.27 -9.03
C GLU A 42 -11.16 13.27 -7.89
N ILE A 43 -11.25 12.80 -6.65
CA ILE A 43 -11.04 13.60 -5.43
C ILE A 43 -9.97 12.95 -4.56
N ASP A 44 -9.39 13.73 -3.65
CA ASP A 44 -8.53 13.21 -2.60
C ASP A 44 -9.26 13.17 -1.26
N ILE A 45 -9.18 12.01 -0.59
CA ILE A 45 -9.86 11.71 0.67
C ILE A 45 -8.85 11.20 1.68
N ARG A 46 -8.92 11.74 2.88
CA ARG A 46 -8.24 11.22 4.06
C ARG A 46 -9.26 10.74 5.09
N VAL A 47 -9.00 9.58 5.66
CA VAL A 47 -9.79 9.02 6.76
C VAL A 47 -8.91 8.93 7.99
N SER A 48 -9.45 9.25 9.15
CA SER A 48 -8.79 9.13 10.44
C SER A 48 -9.63 8.27 11.36
N ILE A 49 -9.09 7.15 11.81
CA ILE A 49 -9.75 6.20 12.72
C ILE A 49 -9.23 6.41 14.13
N ASN A 50 -10.14 6.51 15.09
CA ASN A 50 -9.76 6.50 16.49
C ASN A 50 -9.46 5.05 16.94
N PRO A 51 -8.22 4.71 17.29
CA PRO A 51 -7.84 3.33 17.62
C PRO A 51 -8.46 2.80 18.92
N LYS A 52 -9.03 3.68 19.74
CA LYS A 52 -9.68 3.31 21.00
C LYS A 52 -11.18 3.04 20.84
N THR A 53 -11.86 3.86 20.05
CA THR A 53 -13.32 3.76 19.88
C THR A 53 -13.73 3.07 18.57
N GLY A 54 -12.85 3.08 17.54
CA GLY A 54 -13.14 2.59 16.21
C GLY A 54 -14.00 3.55 15.39
N ASP A 55 -14.32 4.73 15.92
CA ASP A 55 -15.00 5.78 15.17
C ASP A 55 -14.02 6.40 14.17
N PHE A 56 -14.53 6.91 13.07
CA PHE A 56 -13.69 7.52 12.06
C PHE A 56 -14.34 8.76 11.46
N ASP A 57 -13.48 9.71 11.12
CA ASP A 57 -13.81 10.94 10.42
C ASP A 57 -13.25 10.90 9.01
N THR A 58 -13.98 11.49 8.07
CA THR A 58 -13.61 11.55 6.66
C THR A 58 -13.41 13.00 6.25
N PHE A 59 -12.28 13.27 5.59
CA PHE A 59 -11.89 14.58 5.13
C PHE A 59 -11.66 14.55 3.62
N ARG A 60 -12.30 15.46 2.92
CA ARG A 60 -11.91 15.82 1.56
C ARG A 60 -10.75 16.80 1.63
N ARG A 61 -9.72 16.61 0.80
CA ARG A 61 -8.54 17.46 0.83
C ARG A 61 -8.11 17.91 -0.56
N TRP A 62 -7.46 19.05 -0.59
CA TRP A 62 -6.87 19.64 -1.78
C TRP A 62 -5.41 19.94 -1.50
N LEU A 63 -4.53 19.52 -2.40
CA LEU A 63 -3.12 19.83 -2.35
C LEU A 63 -2.91 21.29 -2.76
N ILE A 64 -2.16 22.03 -1.98
CA ILE A 64 -1.79 23.41 -2.29
C ILE A 64 -0.67 23.40 -3.31
N VAL A 65 -0.93 24.01 -4.48
CA VAL A 65 -0.01 24.09 -5.60
C VAL A 65 0.14 25.52 -6.07
N ASP A 66 1.20 25.79 -6.83
CA ASP A 66 1.39 27.08 -7.46
C ASP A 66 0.42 27.28 -8.64
N GLU A 67 0.27 26.23 -9.47
CA GLU A 67 -0.65 26.20 -10.61
C GLU A 67 -1.57 24.98 -10.53
N VAL A 68 -2.88 25.22 -10.51
CA VAL A 68 -3.90 24.17 -10.44
C VAL A 68 -4.04 23.48 -11.79
N LYS A 69 -3.75 22.17 -11.82
CA LYS A 69 -3.96 21.30 -12.98
C LYS A 69 -5.23 20.47 -12.85
N VAL A 70 -5.55 20.05 -11.63
CA VAL A 70 -6.73 19.22 -11.32
C VAL A 70 -7.56 19.92 -10.23
N PRO A 71 -8.54 20.76 -10.60
CA PRO A 71 -9.32 21.57 -9.64
C PRO A 71 -10.06 20.77 -8.55
N THR A 72 -10.29 19.48 -8.80
CA THR A 72 -10.95 18.60 -7.84
C THR A 72 -10.05 18.13 -6.71
N LYS A 73 -8.72 18.24 -6.88
CA LYS A 73 -7.69 17.78 -5.93
C LYS A 73 -6.69 18.86 -5.53
N GLU A 74 -6.68 19.99 -6.21
CA GLU A 74 -5.66 21.01 -6.06
C GLU A 74 -6.31 22.36 -5.81
N ILE A 75 -5.60 23.22 -5.08
CA ILE A 75 -5.99 24.61 -4.77
C ILE A 75 -4.76 25.50 -4.86
N THR A 76 -4.94 26.76 -5.24
CA THR A 76 -3.83 27.72 -5.24
C THR A 76 -3.44 28.12 -3.82
N LEU A 77 -2.18 28.51 -3.63
CA LEU A 77 -1.69 29.03 -2.36
C LEU A 77 -2.48 30.27 -1.90
N GLU A 78 -2.79 31.18 -2.83
CA GLU A 78 -3.55 32.39 -2.54
C GLU A 78 -4.95 32.07 -1.97
N ALA A 79 -5.65 31.11 -2.58
CA ALA A 79 -6.97 30.68 -2.10
C ALA A 79 -6.88 29.96 -0.75
N ALA A 80 -5.86 29.12 -0.53
CA ALA A 80 -5.65 28.41 0.73
C ALA A 80 -5.32 29.35 1.88
N GLN A 81 -4.49 30.37 1.64
CA GLN A 81 -4.11 31.37 2.64
C GLN A 81 -5.24 32.32 3.04
N PHE A 82 -6.35 32.32 2.31
CA PHE A 82 -7.56 33.05 2.71
C PHE A 82 -8.20 32.43 3.96
N GLU A 83 -8.05 31.11 4.16
CA GLU A 83 -8.53 30.40 5.34
C GLU A 83 -7.48 30.35 6.45
N ASP A 84 -6.24 30.02 6.13
CA ASP A 84 -5.11 29.99 7.06
C ASP A 84 -3.84 30.59 6.43
N PRO A 85 -3.39 31.78 6.86
CA PRO A 85 -2.21 32.45 6.33
C PRO A 85 -0.89 31.70 6.47
N ASN A 86 -0.84 30.67 7.32
CA ASN A 86 0.38 29.89 7.58
C ASN A 86 0.61 28.74 6.59
N LEU A 87 -0.38 28.44 5.74
CA LEU A 87 -0.29 27.36 4.77
C LEU A 87 0.75 27.66 3.68
N GLN A 88 1.41 26.60 3.21
CA GLN A 88 2.46 26.66 2.19
C GLN A 88 2.17 25.67 1.05
N ILE A 89 2.87 25.85 -0.07
CA ILE A 89 2.80 24.90 -1.19
C ILE A 89 3.28 23.53 -0.71
N GLY A 90 2.49 22.50 -1.01
CA GLY A 90 2.70 21.14 -0.56
C GLY A 90 1.88 20.73 0.67
N ASP A 91 1.28 21.69 1.38
CA ASP A 91 0.30 21.42 2.43
C ASP A 91 -1.06 21.06 1.82
N TYR A 92 -1.99 20.68 2.67
CA TYR A 92 -3.36 20.35 2.29
C TYR A 92 -4.38 21.25 2.98
N VAL A 93 -5.39 21.67 2.24
CA VAL A 93 -6.64 22.18 2.81
C VAL A 93 -7.61 21.02 2.96
N GLU A 94 -8.26 20.90 4.11
CA GLU A 94 -9.15 19.78 4.42
C GLU A 94 -10.51 20.27 4.88
N ASP A 95 -11.57 19.67 4.33
CA ASP A 95 -12.94 19.82 4.78
C ASP A 95 -13.47 18.48 5.28
N GLN A 96 -14.04 18.49 6.48
CA GLN A 96 -14.72 17.31 7.01
C GLN A 96 -16.03 17.08 6.24
N ILE A 97 -16.19 15.87 5.75
CA ILE A 97 -17.40 15.44 5.02
C ILE A 97 -18.08 14.31 5.79
N GLU A 98 -19.32 14.03 5.42
CA GLU A 98 -20.04 12.90 5.99
C GLU A 98 -19.35 11.58 5.66
N SER A 99 -19.09 10.80 6.71
CA SER A 99 -18.43 9.50 6.57
C SER A 99 -19.41 8.48 5.98
N ILE A 100 -18.92 7.65 5.06
CA ILE A 100 -19.69 6.52 4.56
C ILE A 100 -19.92 5.49 5.67
N ALA A 101 -21.02 4.76 5.61
CA ALA A 101 -21.21 3.60 6.46
C ALA A 101 -20.14 2.55 6.14
N PHE A 102 -19.54 1.96 7.19
CA PHE A 102 -18.64 0.82 7.03
C PHE A 102 -19.46 -0.43 6.73
N ASP A 103 -19.78 -0.60 5.47
CA ASP A 103 -20.63 -1.65 4.95
C ASP A 103 -19.81 -2.88 4.49
N ARG A 104 -20.51 -3.86 3.93
CA ARG A 104 -19.89 -5.09 3.41
C ARG A 104 -18.85 -4.82 2.32
N ILE A 105 -19.05 -3.80 1.50
CA ILE A 105 -18.15 -3.43 0.39
C ILE A 105 -16.87 -2.82 0.96
N ALA A 106 -17.00 -1.90 1.91
CA ALA A 106 -15.85 -1.32 2.62
C ALA A 106 -15.05 -2.41 3.35
N MET A 107 -15.71 -3.39 3.98
CA MET A 107 -15.06 -4.53 4.63
C MET A 107 -14.28 -5.40 3.62
N GLN A 108 -14.81 -5.68 2.46
CA GLN A 108 -14.11 -6.44 1.42
C GLN A 108 -12.90 -5.68 0.89
N THR A 109 -13.03 -4.38 0.65
CA THR A 109 -11.93 -3.51 0.25
C THR A 109 -10.85 -3.47 1.33
N ALA A 110 -11.23 -3.37 2.59
CA ALA A 110 -10.32 -3.40 3.74
C ALA A 110 -9.50 -4.71 3.77
N ARG A 111 -10.14 -5.86 3.62
CA ARG A 111 -9.45 -7.17 3.57
C ARG A 111 -8.43 -7.23 2.43
N GLN A 112 -8.78 -6.72 1.26
CA GLN A 112 -7.88 -6.69 0.11
C GLN A 112 -6.68 -5.78 0.35
N VAL A 113 -6.89 -4.57 0.88
CA VAL A 113 -5.82 -3.62 1.21
C VAL A 113 -4.90 -4.19 2.28
N ILE A 114 -5.45 -4.78 3.34
CA ILE A 114 -4.68 -5.45 4.39
C ILE A 114 -3.83 -6.58 3.81
N SER A 115 -4.41 -7.44 2.97
CA SER A 115 -3.68 -8.53 2.32
C SER A 115 -2.52 -8.02 1.47
N THR A 116 -2.71 -6.91 0.77
CA THR A 116 -1.66 -6.26 -0.02
C THR A 116 -0.56 -5.71 0.87
N LYS A 117 -0.91 -5.02 1.95
CA LYS A 117 0.06 -4.49 2.93
C LYS A 117 0.87 -5.59 3.62
N ILE A 118 0.25 -6.72 3.92
CA ILE A 118 0.96 -7.89 4.45
C ILE A 118 2.00 -8.41 3.45
N ARG A 119 1.63 -8.55 2.17
CA ARG A 119 2.57 -8.98 1.13
C ARG A 119 3.71 -7.99 0.92
N GLU A 120 3.43 -6.69 0.99
CA GLU A 120 4.46 -5.65 0.92
C GLU A 120 5.43 -5.78 2.10
N ALA A 121 4.94 -5.92 3.32
CA ALA A 121 5.76 -6.10 4.52
C ALA A 121 6.59 -7.40 4.48
N GLU A 122 6.02 -8.50 3.96
CA GLU A 122 6.76 -9.76 3.74
C GLU A 122 7.87 -9.57 2.71
N ARG A 123 7.62 -8.84 1.62
CA ARG A 123 8.63 -8.51 0.60
C ARG A 123 9.74 -7.64 1.16
N GLU A 124 9.41 -6.61 1.94
CA GLU A 124 10.41 -5.75 2.59
C GLU A 124 11.35 -6.56 3.50
N LYS A 125 10.80 -7.51 4.27
CA LYS A 125 11.62 -8.41 5.10
C LYS A 125 12.56 -9.26 4.26
N VAL A 126 12.09 -9.81 3.15
CA VAL A 126 12.92 -10.58 2.21
C VAL A 126 14.01 -9.71 1.62
N VAL A 127 13.68 -8.51 1.14
CA VAL A 127 14.65 -7.56 0.59
C VAL A 127 15.71 -7.19 1.63
N GLU A 128 15.29 -6.90 2.87
CA GLU A 128 16.24 -6.56 3.95
C GLU A 128 17.18 -7.73 4.29
N GLN A 129 16.66 -8.96 4.28
CA GLN A 129 17.48 -10.16 4.51
C GLN A 129 18.55 -10.33 3.43
N PHE A 130 18.25 -10.04 2.16
CA PHE A 130 19.16 -10.21 1.04
C PHE A 130 19.98 -8.96 0.70
N ARG A 131 19.69 -7.81 1.30
CA ARG A 131 20.44 -6.56 1.06
C ARG A 131 21.94 -6.71 1.40
N SER A 132 22.28 -7.48 2.42
CA SER A 132 23.66 -7.78 2.80
C SER A 132 24.36 -8.76 1.85
N GLU A 133 23.61 -9.43 0.99
CA GLU A 133 24.11 -10.39 -0.01
C GLU A 133 24.31 -9.76 -1.39
N GLU A 134 23.95 -8.48 -1.55
CA GLU A 134 24.18 -7.74 -2.79
C GLU A 134 25.67 -7.73 -3.15
N GLY A 135 25.97 -8.08 -4.40
CA GLY A 135 27.33 -8.21 -4.89
C GLY A 135 28.05 -9.52 -4.49
N LYS A 136 27.37 -10.44 -3.81
CA LYS A 136 27.89 -11.76 -3.45
C LYS A 136 27.26 -12.86 -4.31
N ILE A 137 27.94 -14.01 -4.34
CA ILE A 137 27.39 -15.21 -4.99
C ILE A 137 26.37 -15.85 -4.06
N VAL A 138 25.15 -16.02 -4.54
CA VAL A 138 24.09 -16.76 -3.85
C VAL A 138 23.72 -18.00 -4.66
N THR A 139 23.28 -19.04 -3.99
CA THR A 139 22.85 -20.29 -4.62
C THR A 139 21.34 -20.45 -4.50
N GLY A 140 20.69 -20.90 -5.57
CA GLY A 140 19.26 -21.17 -5.58
C GLY A 140 18.90 -22.41 -6.38
N THR A 141 17.65 -22.84 -6.26
CA THR A 141 17.11 -23.95 -7.07
C THR A 141 16.18 -23.39 -8.14
N VAL A 142 16.35 -23.84 -9.35
CA VAL A 142 15.50 -23.41 -10.47
C VAL A 142 14.06 -23.84 -10.20
N LYS A 143 13.17 -22.87 -10.05
CA LYS A 143 11.73 -23.08 -9.83
C LYS A 143 10.97 -23.14 -11.13
N LYS A 144 11.29 -22.24 -12.06
CA LYS A 144 10.61 -22.10 -13.33
C LYS A 144 11.57 -21.56 -14.39
N VAL A 145 11.48 -22.11 -15.58
CA VAL A 145 12.18 -21.60 -16.77
C VAL A 145 11.14 -21.04 -17.73
N THR A 146 11.35 -19.82 -18.17
CA THR A 146 10.54 -19.16 -19.19
C THR A 146 11.40 -18.88 -20.42
N ARG A 147 10.79 -18.33 -21.47
CA ARG A 147 11.53 -17.95 -22.66
C ARG A 147 12.59 -16.88 -22.41
N ASP A 148 12.27 -15.94 -21.51
CA ASP A 148 13.04 -14.71 -21.32
C ASP A 148 13.81 -14.67 -19.99
N ASN A 149 13.50 -15.57 -19.05
CA ASN A 149 14.17 -15.60 -17.74
C ASN A 149 14.07 -16.96 -17.04
N ILE A 150 14.86 -17.12 -16.00
CA ILE A 150 14.79 -18.22 -15.04
C ILE A 150 14.40 -17.64 -13.68
N ILE A 151 13.51 -18.32 -13.00
CA ILE A 151 13.12 -17.99 -11.63
C ILE A 151 13.77 -19.02 -10.70
N LEU A 152 14.56 -18.52 -9.75
CA LEU A 152 15.23 -19.30 -8.74
C LEU A 152 14.52 -19.17 -7.40
N ASP A 153 14.43 -20.25 -6.67
CA ASP A 153 14.05 -20.26 -5.26
C ASP A 153 15.33 -20.18 -4.42
N LEU A 154 15.45 -19.12 -3.64
CA LEU A 154 16.56 -18.90 -2.70
C LEU A 154 16.26 -19.39 -1.28
N GLY A 155 15.08 -19.97 -1.05
CA GLY A 155 14.58 -20.31 0.27
C GLY A 155 13.87 -19.13 0.95
N ASN A 156 13.23 -19.38 2.10
CA ASN A 156 12.50 -18.37 2.91
C ASN A 156 11.50 -17.50 2.12
N LYS A 157 10.84 -18.07 1.12
CA LYS A 157 9.92 -17.38 0.20
C LYS A 157 10.61 -16.30 -0.68
N ALA A 158 11.93 -16.30 -0.77
CA ALA A 158 12.69 -15.42 -1.64
C ALA A 158 12.83 -16.03 -3.03
N GLU A 159 12.55 -15.25 -4.05
CA GLU A 159 12.72 -15.64 -5.45
C GLU A 159 13.69 -14.66 -6.13
N ALA A 160 14.60 -15.18 -6.93
CA ALA A 160 15.47 -14.40 -7.79
C ALA A 160 15.13 -14.65 -9.26
N ILE A 161 15.41 -13.65 -10.09
CA ILE A 161 15.20 -13.73 -11.53
C ILE A 161 16.56 -13.54 -12.20
N ILE A 162 16.90 -14.44 -13.13
CA ILE A 162 18.04 -14.28 -14.04
C ILE A 162 17.46 -14.05 -15.44
N ALA A 163 17.79 -12.93 -16.03
CA ALA A 163 17.41 -12.64 -17.39
C ALA A 163 18.21 -13.52 -18.38
N ARG A 164 17.62 -13.87 -19.51
CA ARG A 164 18.29 -14.75 -20.49
C ARG A 164 19.55 -14.12 -21.07
N GLU A 165 19.61 -12.82 -21.15
CA GLU A 165 20.77 -12.06 -21.61
C GLU A 165 21.96 -12.14 -20.65
N ASP A 166 21.70 -12.42 -19.36
CA ASP A 166 22.72 -12.58 -18.30
C ASP A 166 23.20 -14.03 -18.17
N MET A 167 22.63 -14.97 -18.91
CA MET A 167 23.01 -16.37 -18.91
C MET A 167 24.18 -16.64 -19.87
N LEU A 168 24.97 -17.66 -19.56
CA LEU A 168 25.98 -18.11 -20.47
C LEU A 168 25.36 -18.72 -21.74
N PRO A 169 25.89 -18.42 -22.91
CA PRO A 169 25.41 -19.01 -24.19
C PRO A 169 25.51 -20.55 -24.15
N ARG A 170 24.43 -21.23 -24.46
CA ARG A 170 24.29 -22.69 -24.48
C ARG A 170 24.03 -23.39 -23.16
N GLU A 171 23.88 -22.69 -22.07
CA GLU A 171 23.37 -23.28 -20.83
C GLU A 171 21.86 -23.49 -20.89
N ASN A 172 21.44 -24.69 -20.54
CA ASN A 172 20.04 -25.05 -20.44
C ASN A 172 19.74 -25.52 -19.01
N PHE A 173 18.85 -24.83 -18.37
CA PHE A 173 18.41 -25.14 -17.02
C PHE A 173 17.05 -25.84 -17.03
N ARG A 174 16.85 -26.72 -16.06
CA ARG A 174 15.58 -27.40 -15.82
C ARG A 174 15.07 -27.08 -14.42
N PRO A 175 13.75 -27.09 -14.20
CA PRO A 175 13.22 -27.00 -12.85
C PRO A 175 13.85 -28.09 -11.95
N GLY A 176 14.35 -27.67 -10.79
CA GLY A 176 15.07 -28.53 -9.85
C GLY A 176 16.60 -28.45 -9.92
N ASP A 177 17.17 -27.85 -10.96
CA ASP A 177 18.62 -27.66 -11.04
C ASP A 177 19.09 -26.65 -9.98
N ARG A 178 20.27 -26.85 -9.44
CA ARG A 178 20.90 -25.93 -8.48
C ARG A 178 21.87 -25.01 -9.23
N VAL A 179 21.72 -23.74 -8.99
CA VAL A 179 22.51 -22.69 -9.64
C VAL A 179 23.10 -21.76 -8.60
#